data_50345ffd3d483287d6d7af1b80d67746
#
_entry.id   50345ffd3d483287d6d7af1b80d67746
#
_cell.length_a   1.000
_cell.length_b   1.000
_cell.length_c   1.000
_cell.angle_alpha   90.00
_cell.angle_beta   90.00
_cell.angle_gamma   90.00
#
_symmetry.space_group_name_H-M   'P 1'
#
loop_
_entity.id
_entity.type
_entity.pdbx_description
1 polymer ?
#
loop_
_entity_poly.entity_id
_entity_poly.type
_entity_poly.pdbx_seq_one_letter_code
_entity_poly.pdbx_strand_id
1 'polypeptide(L)'
;MSTTESFTGGDFLLFSPTARHLFHDHAAKQPIIDYHCHLSPKMIDEDHRFSSITELWLGGDHYKWRAMRANGVDERYITGDADDWEKFQKWAETVSYTLRNPLYHWTHLELRTAFGINETLNPQSARRIYDACNEILQRPDMTARGLMRRYNVEVVCTTDDPIDSLEHHRNIRQSGFEIKVLPTWRPDKATAVENPTTYVAYIQKLGEVAGVEIKTYANLIEALQIRHDFFAENGCRLADHGVASFPYAPCTEEEAQSLFAQVMSGVTLAASDAEKLKTAILLDLARMNHAKGWVQQFHYGALRNVNSRMMRRLGPDTGFDTIGDYSCAEAMATFLDVLERESHLAKSILYNLNPTDNAWLATMIGNFQDGSEPGKIQMGSGWWFNDQIDGMEQQMNALSLQGLLSRFVGMLTDSRSFVSYPRHEYFRRVLCNLLGNDIDRGLIPQSELPRVEAMVEDICYSNAKRYFKF
;
A
#
# COMPACT_ATOMS: atom_id res chain seq x y z
N MET A 1 20.83 37.93 10.29
CA MET A 1 19.60 37.52 9.56
C MET A 1 19.23 36.16 10.13
N SER A 2 18.13 36.05 10.85
CA SER A 2 17.63 34.75 11.34
C SER A 2 17.25 33.94 10.10
N THR A 3 18.00 32.89 9.83
CA THR A 3 17.55 31.83 8.89
C THR A 3 16.35 31.20 9.58
N THR A 4 15.14 31.61 9.20
CA THR A 4 13.93 30.91 9.58
C THR A 4 14.09 29.50 9.02
N GLU A 5 14.27 28.51 9.90
CA GLU A 5 14.29 27.11 9.52
C GLU A 5 13.03 26.81 8.70
N SER A 6 13.19 26.07 7.60
CA SER A 6 12.06 25.59 6.80
C SER A 6 11.09 24.80 7.69
N PHE A 7 9.79 24.97 7.50
CA PHE A 7 8.74 24.21 8.21
C PHE A 7 9.02 22.70 8.23
N THR A 8 9.40 22.11 7.11
CA THR A 8 9.77 20.70 6.99
C THR A 8 11.30 20.51 7.03
N GLY A 9 12.04 21.32 7.77
CA GLY A 9 13.50 21.31 7.88
C GLY A 9 14.09 20.00 8.37
N GLY A 10 15.42 19.98 8.58
CA GLY A 10 16.16 18.78 8.97
C GLY A 10 15.55 18.07 10.17
N ASP A 11 15.13 18.81 11.18
CA ASP A 11 14.60 18.28 12.45
C ASP A 11 13.07 18.21 12.53
N PHE A 12 12.38 18.37 11.41
CA PHE A 12 10.91 18.23 11.36
C PHE A 12 10.46 16.90 12.00
N LEU A 13 9.51 16.94 12.96
CA LEU A 13 9.01 15.81 13.77
C LEU A 13 10.05 15.12 14.66
N LEU A 14 11.23 15.70 14.88
CA LEU A 14 12.28 15.13 15.73
C LEU A 14 12.45 16.01 16.97
N PHE A 15 11.82 15.62 18.08
CA PHE A 15 11.68 16.50 19.26
C PHE A 15 12.81 16.36 20.27
N SER A 16 13.74 15.40 20.10
CA SER A 16 14.84 15.21 21.02
C SER A 16 16.18 15.00 20.30
N PRO A 17 17.33 15.22 20.99
CA PRO A 17 18.65 14.92 20.42
C PRO A 17 18.80 13.46 20.02
N THR A 18 18.25 12.51 20.80
CA THR A 18 18.30 11.08 20.49
C THR A 18 17.48 10.76 19.24
N ALA A 19 16.27 11.35 19.09
CA ALA A 19 15.47 11.18 17.88
C ALA A 19 16.19 11.69 16.62
N ARG A 20 16.88 12.85 16.73
CA ARG A 20 17.67 13.42 15.63
C ARG A 20 18.83 12.51 15.25
N HIS A 21 19.57 12.00 16.24
CA HIS A 21 20.65 11.06 16.01
C HIS A 21 20.14 9.80 15.29
N LEU A 22 19.10 9.14 15.82
CA LEU A 22 18.51 7.95 15.20
C LEU A 22 18.06 8.20 13.76
N PHE A 23 17.50 9.37 13.49
CA PHE A 23 17.06 9.69 12.13
C PHE A 23 18.21 10.02 11.19
N HIS A 24 19.07 11.01 11.53
CA HIS A 24 20.08 11.53 10.60
C HIS A 24 21.22 10.53 10.37
N ASP A 25 21.61 9.79 11.41
CA ASP A 25 22.75 8.89 11.33
C ASP A 25 22.38 7.47 10.87
N HIS A 26 21.13 7.03 11.07
CA HIS A 26 20.68 5.67 10.79
C HIS A 26 19.52 5.62 9.78
N ALA A 27 18.34 6.12 10.12
CA ALA A 27 17.13 5.94 9.30
C ALA A 27 17.19 6.61 7.93
N ALA A 28 17.66 7.87 7.86
CA ALA A 28 17.67 8.67 6.63
C ALA A 28 18.60 8.10 5.56
N LYS A 29 19.62 7.35 5.95
CA LYS A 29 20.62 6.75 5.05
C LYS A 29 20.14 5.48 4.36
N GLN A 30 19.06 4.86 4.88
CA GLN A 30 18.58 3.58 4.36
C GLN A 30 17.89 3.75 3.01
N PRO A 31 18.12 2.83 2.05
CA PRO A 31 17.35 2.77 0.81
C PRO A 31 15.85 2.56 1.09
N ILE A 32 15.04 2.74 0.06
CA ILE A 32 13.61 2.46 0.12
C ILE A 32 13.31 1.12 -0.56
N ILE A 33 12.65 0.23 0.16
CA ILE A 33 11.93 -0.91 -0.37
C ILE A 33 10.44 -0.61 -0.23
N ASP A 34 9.80 -0.27 -1.36
CA ASP A 34 8.36 0.00 -1.41
C ASP A 34 7.63 -1.25 -1.88
N TYR A 35 7.39 -2.16 -0.94
CA TYR A 35 6.87 -3.50 -1.22
C TYR A 35 5.37 -3.55 -1.50
N HIS A 36 4.68 -2.41 -1.50
CA HIS A 36 3.30 -2.27 -1.98
C HIS A 36 3.02 -0.83 -2.41
N CYS A 37 2.74 -0.67 -3.69
CA CYS A 37 2.33 0.61 -4.28
C CYS A 37 1.41 0.38 -5.49
N HIS A 38 0.86 1.47 -6.01
CA HIS A 38 0.02 1.50 -7.22
C HIS A 38 0.67 2.31 -8.35
N LEU A 39 2.00 2.43 -8.36
CA LEU A 39 2.71 3.08 -9.45
C LEU A 39 2.48 2.34 -10.76
N SER A 40 2.30 3.08 -11.85
CA SER A 40 2.10 2.51 -13.18
C SER A 40 3.40 1.90 -13.72
N PRO A 41 3.47 0.57 -13.95
CA PRO A 41 4.64 -0.04 -14.59
C PRO A 41 4.92 0.55 -15.97
N LYS A 42 3.87 0.94 -16.70
CA LYS A 42 3.99 1.60 -18.00
C LYS A 42 4.74 2.92 -17.90
N MET A 43 4.40 3.77 -16.92
CA MET A 43 5.12 5.05 -16.73
C MET A 43 6.59 4.85 -16.38
N ILE A 44 6.91 3.77 -15.65
CA ILE A 44 8.31 3.42 -15.34
C ILE A 44 9.03 2.89 -16.59
N ASP A 45 8.37 2.03 -17.37
CA ASP A 45 8.93 1.47 -18.62
C ASP A 45 9.27 2.58 -19.62
N GLU A 46 8.30 3.48 -19.88
CA GLU A 46 8.43 4.58 -20.81
C GLU A 46 9.29 5.74 -20.28
N ASP A 47 9.75 5.67 -19.03
CA ASP A 47 10.44 6.75 -18.30
C ASP A 47 9.67 8.09 -18.41
N HIS A 48 8.40 8.04 -18.05
CA HIS A 48 7.42 9.09 -18.27
C HIS A 48 7.90 10.45 -17.77
N ARG A 49 7.67 11.50 -18.58
CA ARG A 49 7.90 12.92 -18.24
C ARG A 49 6.58 13.56 -17.87
N PHE A 50 6.48 14.07 -16.68
CA PHE A 50 5.28 14.76 -16.21
C PHE A 50 5.16 16.13 -16.85
N SER A 51 3.98 16.41 -17.39
CA SER A 51 3.67 17.68 -18.05
C SER A 51 3.57 18.84 -17.05
N SER A 52 3.16 18.54 -15.82
CA SER A 52 2.97 19.53 -14.76
C SER A 52 3.00 18.89 -13.37
N ILE A 53 3.16 19.73 -12.34
CA ILE A 53 2.99 19.31 -10.94
C ILE A 53 1.55 18.87 -10.66
N THR A 54 0.56 19.36 -11.40
CA THR A 54 -0.84 18.95 -11.27
C THR A 54 -1.04 17.51 -11.68
N GLU A 55 -0.49 17.10 -12.83
CA GLU A 55 -0.50 15.71 -13.25
C GLU A 55 0.12 14.80 -12.18
N LEU A 56 1.29 15.16 -11.68
CA LEU A 56 2.05 14.40 -10.70
C LEU A 56 1.34 14.27 -9.35
N TRP A 57 0.62 15.32 -8.92
CA TRP A 57 -0.04 15.38 -7.61
C TRP A 57 -1.51 14.99 -7.62
N LEU A 58 -2.25 15.38 -8.64
CA LEU A 58 -3.71 15.27 -8.67
C LEU A 58 -4.21 14.20 -9.65
N GLY A 59 -3.33 13.60 -10.43
CA GLY A 59 -3.70 12.62 -11.45
C GLY A 59 -4.33 11.32 -10.91
N GLY A 60 -4.10 10.99 -9.64
CA GLY A 60 -4.63 9.76 -9.03
C GLY A 60 -4.74 9.79 -7.51
N ASP A 61 -4.56 10.93 -6.86
CA ASP A 61 -4.52 11.04 -5.40
C ASP A 61 -5.92 11.32 -4.81
N HIS A 62 -6.64 10.28 -4.47
CA HIS A 62 -7.95 10.37 -3.84
C HIS A 62 -7.94 10.98 -2.43
N TYR A 63 -6.80 11.07 -1.74
CA TYR A 63 -6.66 11.81 -0.45
C TYR A 63 -6.83 13.31 -0.69
N LYS A 64 -6.09 13.85 -1.68
CA LYS A 64 -6.18 15.27 -2.06
C LYS A 64 -7.58 15.61 -2.59
N TRP A 65 -8.15 14.75 -3.44
CA TRP A 65 -9.51 14.93 -3.95
C TRP A 65 -10.57 15.00 -2.85
N ARG A 66 -10.43 14.13 -1.83
CA ARG A 66 -11.33 14.12 -0.66
C ARG A 66 -11.23 15.43 0.12
N ALA A 67 -10.02 15.95 0.35
CA ALA A 67 -9.80 17.22 1.03
C ALA A 67 -10.36 18.41 0.24
N MET A 68 -10.17 18.43 -1.09
CA MET A 68 -10.72 19.47 -1.97
C MET A 68 -12.26 19.51 -1.92
N ARG A 69 -12.91 18.35 -1.96
CA ARG A 69 -14.39 18.26 -1.80
C ARG A 69 -14.84 18.75 -0.42
N ALA A 70 -14.13 18.38 0.63
CA ALA A 70 -14.42 18.86 1.99
C ALA A 70 -14.28 20.38 2.11
N ASN A 71 -13.39 20.99 1.32
CA ASN A 71 -13.21 22.43 1.23
C ASN A 71 -14.21 23.10 0.25
N GLY A 72 -15.20 22.39 -0.28
CA GLY A 72 -16.24 22.93 -1.16
C GLY A 72 -15.81 23.20 -2.60
N VAL A 73 -14.70 22.59 -3.06
CA VAL A 73 -14.23 22.71 -4.44
C VAL A 73 -15.13 21.91 -5.38
N ASP A 74 -15.55 22.53 -6.48
CA ASP A 74 -16.35 21.87 -7.50
C ASP A 74 -15.57 20.75 -8.20
N GLU A 75 -16.27 19.66 -8.55
CA GLU A 75 -15.67 18.47 -9.14
C GLU A 75 -14.93 18.74 -10.45
N ARG A 76 -15.31 19.80 -11.19
CA ARG A 76 -14.60 20.26 -12.38
C ARG A 76 -13.11 20.48 -12.13
N TYR A 77 -12.77 21.02 -10.95
CA TYR A 77 -11.39 21.31 -10.56
C TYR A 77 -10.68 20.14 -9.86
N ILE A 78 -11.35 19.02 -9.66
CA ILE A 78 -10.81 17.84 -8.96
C ILE A 78 -10.50 16.74 -9.97
N THR A 79 -11.54 16.08 -10.48
CA THR A 79 -11.42 15.01 -11.49
C THR A 79 -11.98 15.40 -12.85
N GLY A 80 -12.57 16.60 -12.99
CA GLY A 80 -13.16 17.10 -14.23
C GLY A 80 -12.16 17.75 -15.17
N ASP A 81 -12.65 18.63 -16.04
CA ASP A 81 -11.98 19.14 -17.24
C ASP A 81 -11.30 20.52 -17.08
N ALA A 82 -11.20 21.05 -15.85
CA ALA A 82 -10.42 22.26 -15.59
C ALA A 82 -8.95 22.06 -15.98
N ASP A 83 -8.27 23.12 -16.38
CA ASP A 83 -6.86 23.04 -16.72
C ASP A 83 -5.97 22.81 -15.48
N ASP A 84 -4.71 22.46 -15.70
CA ASP A 84 -3.76 22.10 -14.66
C ASP A 84 -3.50 23.22 -13.67
N TRP A 85 -3.46 24.48 -14.14
CA TRP A 85 -3.28 25.63 -13.26
C TRP A 85 -4.52 25.86 -12.39
N GLU A 86 -5.72 25.80 -12.95
CA GLU A 86 -6.97 25.95 -12.22
C GLU A 86 -7.08 24.89 -11.10
N LYS A 87 -6.75 23.63 -11.42
CA LYS A 87 -6.73 22.53 -10.44
C LYS A 87 -5.68 22.74 -9.34
N PHE A 88 -4.47 23.12 -9.72
CA PHE A 88 -3.39 23.41 -8.75
C PHE A 88 -3.75 24.57 -7.84
N GLN A 89 -4.32 25.64 -8.37
CA GLN A 89 -4.78 26.78 -7.59
C GLN A 89 -5.81 26.36 -6.54
N LYS A 90 -6.77 25.51 -6.91
CA LYS A 90 -7.76 24.96 -5.97
C LYS A 90 -7.15 24.04 -4.92
N TRP A 91 -6.10 23.32 -5.27
CA TRP A 91 -5.31 22.57 -4.27
C TRP A 91 -4.57 23.53 -3.34
N ALA A 92 -3.93 24.58 -3.82
CA ALA A 92 -3.23 25.57 -3.01
C ALA A 92 -4.19 26.32 -2.05
N GLU A 93 -5.41 26.63 -2.49
CA GLU A 93 -6.48 27.15 -1.62
C GLU A 93 -6.81 26.11 -0.54
N THR A 94 -6.96 24.85 -0.90
CA THR A 94 -7.38 23.77 0.00
C THR A 94 -6.31 23.43 1.03
N VAL A 95 -5.02 23.34 0.65
CA VAL A 95 -3.94 22.94 1.56
C VAL A 95 -3.83 23.88 2.77
N SER A 96 -4.17 25.15 2.60
CA SER A 96 -4.21 26.12 3.69
C SER A 96 -5.20 25.75 4.82
N TYR A 97 -6.21 24.94 4.52
CA TYR A 97 -7.20 24.44 5.48
C TYR A 97 -6.87 23.04 6.00
N THR A 98 -5.78 22.41 5.55
CA THR A 98 -5.40 21.06 5.99
C THR A 98 -4.48 21.05 7.21
N LEU A 99 -4.42 22.13 7.99
CA LEU A 99 -3.68 22.17 9.27
C LEU A 99 -4.15 21.02 10.17
N ARG A 100 -3.21 20.25 10.74
CA ARG A 100 -3.37 18.97 11.44
C ARG A 100 -3.72 17.74 10.56
N ASN A 101 -4.03 17.93 9.30
CA ASN A 101 -4.18 16.80 8.37
C ASN A 101 -2.81 16.43 7.80
N PRO A 102 -2.48 15.14 7.61
CA PRO A 102 -1.19 14.72 7.06
C PRO A 102 -0.89 15.32 5.68
N LEU A 103 -1.91 15.67 4.91
CA LEU A 103 -1.73 16.32 3.60
C LEU A 103 -0.97 17.65 3.68
N TYR A 104 -1.07 18.38 4.81
CA TYR A 104 -0.26 19.60 5.02
C TYR A 104 1.23 19.25 5.11
N HIS A 105 1.56 18.22 5.89
CA HIS A 105 2.93 17.75 6.03
C HIS A 105 3.48 17.17 4.73
N TRP A 106 2.74 16.27 4.11
CA TRP A 106 3.18 15.58 2.90
C TRP A 106 3.37 16.52 1.73
N THR A 107 2.44 17.46 1.49
CA THR A 107 2.59 18.48 0.45
C THR A 107 3.90 19.24 0.57
N HIS A 108 4.25 19.68 1.78
CA HIS A 108 5.47 20.45 2.01
C HIS A 108 6.75 19.59 2.03
N LEU A 109 6.66 18.31 2.45
CA LEU A 109 7.75 17.36 2.32
C LEU A 109 8.03 17.06 0.85
N GLU A 110 7.00 16.85 0.03
CA GLU A 110 7.11 16.62 -1.40
C GLU A 110 7.73 17.84 -2.11
N LEU A 111 7.29 19.07 -1.78
CA LEU A 111 7.89 20.31 -2.30
C LEU A 111 9.37 20.41 -1.96
N ARG A 112 9.74 20.14 -0.73
CA ARG A 112 11.14 20.20 -0.28
C ARG A 112 12.00 19.13 -0.94
N THR A 113 11.56 17.88 -0.91
CA THR A 113 12.40 16.75 -1.29
C THR A 113 12.51 16.54 -2.79
N ALA A 114 11.41 16.72 -3.54
CA ALA A 114 11.42 16.61 -4.98
C ALA A 114 11.93 17.89 -5.68
N PHE A 115 11.52 19.06 -5.17
CA PHE A 115 11.70 20.32 -5.87
C PHE A 115 12.65 21.32 -5.16
N GLY A 116 13.08 21.02 -3.93
CA GLY A 116 13.92 21.95 -3.15
C GLY A 116 13.20 23.22 -2.71
N ILE A 117 11.86 23.23 -2.72
CA ILE A 117 11.03 24.38 -2.37
C ILE A 117 10.67 24.31 -0.89
N ASN A 118 11.09 25.32 -0.13
CA ASN A 118 10.87 25.44 1.31
C ASN A 118 9.73 26.41 1.66
N GLU A 119 9.21 27.12 0.67
CA GLU A 119 8.06 28.02 0.85
C GLU A 119 6.77 27.21 1.05
N THR A 120 5.93 27.64 1.99
CA THR A 120 4.63 26.97 2.18
C THR A 120 3.65 27.31 1.06
N LEU A 121 2.94 26.27 0.59
CA LEU A 121 1.92 26.41 -0.44
C LEU A 121 0.65 27.03 0.16
N ASN A 122 0.22 28.12 -0.45
CA ASN A 122 -1.01 28.87 -0.13
C ASN A 122 -1.44 29.68 -1.35
N PRO A 123 -2.60 30.37 -1.35
CA PRO A 123 -3.05 31.14 -2.51
C PRO A 123 -2.05 32.21 -2.99
N GLN A 124 -1.26 32.79 -2.08
CA GLN A 124 -0.30 33.86 -2.43
C GLN A 124 0.99 33.31 -3.05
N SER A 125 1.41 32.12 -2.66
CA SER A 125 2.61 31.45 -3.18
C SER A 125 2.31 30.54 -4.39
N ALA A 126 1.05 30.20 -4.63
CA ALA A 126 0.62 29.19 -5.59
C ALA A 126 1.25 29.35 -6.97
N ARG A 127 1.22 30.55 -7.55
CA ARG A 127 1.74 30.80 -8.90
C ARG A 127 3.25 30.57 -8.98
N ARG A 128 3.99 31.11 -8.02
CA ARG A 128 5.46 30.95 -7.98
C ARG A 128 5.87 29.50 -7.80
N ILE A 129 5.18 28.78 -6.92
CA ILE A 129 5.47 27.35 -6.65
C ILE A 129 5.11 26.51 -7.89
N TYR A 130 3.96 26.78 -8.52
CA TYR A 130 3.55 26.09 -9.75
C TYR A 130 4.60 26.24 -10.86
N ASP A 131 4.97 27.49 -11.14
CA ASP A 131 5.95 27.79 -12.20
C ASP A 131 7.32 27.18 -11.89
N ALA A 132 7.80 27.30 -10.65
CA ALA A 132 9.07 26.71 -10.22
C ALA A 132 9.07 25.17 -10.30
N CYS A 133 8.01 24.51 -9.86
CA CYS A 133 7.89 23.06 -9.98
C CYS A 133 7.89 22.62 -11.45
N ASN A 134 7.12 23.30 -12.30
CA ASN A 134 7.04 22.95 -13.72
C ASN A 134 8.36 23.21 -14.46
N GLU A 135 9.12 24.27 -14.09
CA GLU A 135 10.47 24.48 -14.61
C GLU A 135 11.41 23.33 -14.20
N ILE A 136 11.36 22.90 -12.95
CA ILE A 136 12.16 21.77 -12.45
C ILE A 136 11.78 20.46 -13.15
N LEU A 137 10.49 20.20 -13.41
CA LEU A 137 10.01 19.01 -14.13
C LEU A 137 10.53 18.92 -15.58
N GLN A 138 11.00 20.01 -16.18
CA GLN A 138 11.64 19.96 -17.51
C GLN A 138 13.08 19.41 -17.47
N ARG A 139 13.69 19.25 -16.30
CA ARG A 139 15.03 18.70 -16.17
C ARG A 139 15.07 17.23 -16.60
N PRO A 140 16.19 16.76 -17.18
CA PRO A 140 16.29 15.38 -17.65
C PRO A 140 16.13 14.31 -16.53
N ASP A 141 16.44 14.67 -15.30
CA ASP A 141 16.39 13.79 -14.12
C ASP A 141 15.03 13.80 -13.39
N MET A 142 14.06 14.53 -13.90
CA MET A 142 12.71 14.65 -13.31
C MET A 142 11.67 13.80 -14.07
N THR A 143 12.05 12.59 -14.41
CA THR A 143 11.20 11.55 -15.01
C THR A 143 10.74 10.56 -13.94
N ALA A 144 9.86 9.62 -14.30
CA ALA A 144 9.44 8.54 -13.42
C ALA A 144 10.64 7.79 -12.80
N ARG A 145 11.59 7.35 -13.62
CA ARG A 145 12.83 6.67 -13.16
C ARG A 145 13.76 7.63 -12.40
N GLY A 146 13.84 8.87 -12.82
CA GLY A 146 14.67 9.89 -12.17
C GLY A 146 14.19 10.20 -10.74
N LEU A 147 12.88 10.30 -10.53
CA LEU A 147 12.28 10.47 -9.20
C LEU A 147 12.55 9.26 -8.30
N MET A 148 12.43 8.04 -8.81
CA MET A 148 12.77 6.83 -8.05
C MET A 148 14.24 6.84 -7.59
N ARG A 149 15.18 7.24 -8.45
CA ARG A 149 16.61 7.41 -8.10
C ARG A 149 16.81 8.47 -7.03
N ARG A 150 16.15 9.62 -7.18
CA ARG A 150 16.25 10.75 -6.26
C ARG A 150 15.90 10.35 -4.82
N TYR A 151 14.94 9.44 -4.65
CA TYR A 151 14.51 8.95 -3.35
C TYR A 151 15.28 7.71 -2.86
N ASN A 152 16.34 7.32 -3.54
CA ASN A 152 17.15 6.15 -3.19
C ASN A 152 16.29 4.86 -3.08
N VAL A 153 15.40 4.65 -4.04
CA VAL A 153 14.56 3.45 -4.12
C VAL A 153 15.41 2.28 -4.63
N GLU A 154 15.32 1.13 -3.97
CA GLU A 154 15.98 -0.11 -4.40
C GLU A 154 14.98 -1.08 -5.04
N VAL A 155 13.79 -1.20 -4.46
CA VAL A 155 12.75 -2.12 -4.92
C VAL A 155 11.39 -1.44 -4.88
N VAL A 156 10.60 -1.68 -5.91
CA VAL A 156 9.16 -1.33 -5.98
C VAL A 156 8.38 -2.58 -6.34
N CYS A 157 7.31 -2.85 -5.59
CA CYS A 157 6.32 -3.86 -5.96
C CYS A 157 5.00 -3.17 -6.32
N THR A 158 4.60 -3.34 -7.56
CA THR A 158 3.36 -2.79 -8.12
C THR A 158 2.15 -3.65 -7.71
N THR A 159 0.97 -3.34 -8.23
CA THR A 159 -0.26 -4.09 -7.95
C THR A 159 -0.86 -4.54 -9.27
N ASP A 160 -0.86 -5.87 -9.55
CA ASP A 160 -1.10 -6.39 -10.87
C ASP A 160 -2.16 -7.52 -10.85
N ASP A 161 -3.06 -7.48 -11.83
CA ASP A 161 -4.14 -8.46 -11.97
C ASP A 161 -3.64 -9.77 -12.64
N PRO A 162 -4.15 -10.95 -12.28
CA PRO A 162 -3.85 -12.22 -12.95
C PRO A 162 -3.87 -12.18 -14.48
N ILE A 163 -4.71 -11.33 -15.08
CA ILE A 163 -4.84 -11.23 -16.54
C ILE A 163 -3.79 -10.30 -17.18
N ASP A 164 -2.99 -9.58 -16.39
CA ASP A 164 -2.03 -8.62 -16.93
C ASP A 164 -0.88 -9.32 -17.68
N SER A 165 -0.45 -8.70 -18.77
CA SER A 165 0.63 -9.25 -19.62
C SER A 165 2.01 -9.17 -18.98
N LEU A 166 2.20 -8.31 -17.99
CA LEU A 166 3.48 -7.96 -17.36
C LEU A 166 4.56 -7.52 -18.37
N GLU A 167 4.17 -7.01 -19.53
CA GLU A 167 5.11 -6.59 -20.58
C GLU A 167 6.04 -5.47 -20.11
N HIS A 168 5.50 -4.50 -19.39
CA HIS A 168 6.27 -3.38 -18.87
C HIS A 168 7.31 -3.82 -17.84
N HIS A 169 6.99 -4.76 -16.96
CA HIS A 169 7.94 -5.34 -16.01
C HIS A 169 9.09 -6.05 -16.74
N ARG A 170 8.78 -6.81 -17.82
CA ARG A 170 9.82 -7.44 -18.64
C ARG A 170 10.71 -6.42 -19.36
N ASN A 171 10.11 -5.39 -19.94
CA ASN A 171 10.85 -4.32 -20.62
C ASN A 171 11.78 -3.58 -19.65
N ILE A 172 11.29 -3.21 -18.46
CA ILE A 172 12.09 -2.56 -17.42
C ILE A 172 13.29 -3.45 -17.05
N ARG A 173 13.05 -4.74 -16.80
CA ARG A 173 14.12 -5.68 -16.46
C ARG A 173 15.14 -5.81 -17.60
N GLN A 174 14.68 -5.88 -18.86
CA GLN A 174 15.55 -5.97 -20.03
C GLN A 174 16.32 -4.67 -20.33
N SER A 175 15.79 -3.51 -19.92
CA SER A 175 16.46 -2.22 -20.08
C SER A 175 17.70 -2.05 -19.21
N GLY A 176 17.89 -2.94 -18.22
CA GLY A 176 18.99 -2.83 -17.25
C GLY A 176 18.79 -1.73 -16.23
N PHE A 177 17.53 -1.27 -16.03
CA PHE A 177 17.22 -0.31 -14.98
C PHE A 177 17.59 -0.89 -13.61
N GLU A 178 18.37 -0.15 -12.83
CA GLU A 178 19.00 -0.63 -11.60
C GLU A 178 18.01 -0.88 -10.45
N ILE A 179 16.85 -0.19 -10.45
CA ILE A 179 15.80 -0.37 -9.44
C ILE A 179 14.94 -1.57 -9.84
N LYS A 180 14.75 -2.50 -8.93
CA LYS A 180 13.88 -3.65 -9.17
C LYS A 180 12.41 -3.22 -9.15
N VAL A 181 11.71 -3.43 -10.26
CA VAL A 181 10.26 -3.25 -10.38
C VAL A 181 9.62 -4.61 -10.56
N LEU A 182 8.95 -5.09 -9.52
CA LEU A 182 8.43 -6.46 -9.45
C LEU A 182 6.89 -6.42 -9.44
N PRO A 183 6.22 -7.35 -10.14
CA PRO A 183 4.79 -7.47 -10.05
C PRO A 183 4.36 -8.06 -8.71
N THR A 184 3.16 -7.69 -8.24
CA THR A 184 2.48 -8.32 -7.12
C THR A 184 1.21 -9.00 -7.62
N TRP A 185 1.00 -10.23 -7.20
CA TRP A 185 -0.19 -11.03 -7.53
C TRP A 185 -1.42 -10.53 -6.76
N ARG A 186 -2.36 -9.86 -7.42
CA ARG A 186 -3.62 -9.38 -6.82
C ARG A 186 -4.86 -9.95 -7.51
N PRO A 187 -5.31 -11.14 -7.09
CA PRO A 187 -6.42 -11.87 -7.74
C PRO A 187 -7.81 -11.47 -7.22
N ASP A 188 -8.02 -10.27 -6.72
CA ASP A 188 -9.29 -9.83 -6.10
C ASP A 188 -10.51 -10.06 -7.00
N LYS A 189 -10.37 -9.88 -8.33
CA LYS A 189 -11.47 -10.10 -9.27
C LYS A 189 -11.86 -11.58 -9.41
N ALA A 190 -10.95 -12.50 -9.13
CA ALA A 190 -11.24 -13.92 -9.13
C ALA A 190 -12.11 -14.35 -7.93
N THR A 191 -12.17 -13.51 -6.89
CA THR A 191 -13.01 -13.71 -5.70
C THR A 191 -14.28 -12.84 -5.69
N ALA A 192 -14.49 -11.97 -6.67
CA ALA A 192 -15.58 -11.00 -6.72
C ALA A 192 -16.90 -11.60 -7.26
N VAL A 193 -17.38 -12.65 -6.62
CA VAL A 193 -18.49 -13.51 -7.06
C VAL A 193 -19.89 -12.90 -6.91
N GLU A 194 -20.01 -11.73 -6.28
CA GLU A 194 -21.30 -11.08 -5.94
C GLU A 194 -22.07 -10.60 -7.18
N ASN A 195 -21.35 -10.27 -8.24
CA ASN A 195 -21.96 -9.83 -9.50
C ASN A 195 -21.64 -10.80 -10.62
N PRO A 196 -22.53 -11.74 -10.95
CA PRO A 196 -22.30 -12.76 -11.96
C PRO A 196 -21.93 -12.21 -13.34
N THR A 197 -22.53 -11.08 -13.76
CA THR A 197 -22.27 -10.48 -15.08
C THR A 197 -20.81 -10.07 -15.23
N THR A 198 -20.27 -9.32 -14.25
CA THR A 198 -18.88 -8.87 -14.28
C THR A 198 -17.91 -10.02 -14.00
N TYR A 199 -18.30 -10.95 -13.12
CA TYR A 199 -17.50 -12.12 -12.79
C TYR A 199 -17.31 -13.05 -14.00
N VAL A 200 -18.38 -13.44 -14.69
CA VAL A 200 -18.31 -14.29 -15.89
C VAL A 200 -17.42 -13.66 -16.96
N ALA A 201 -17.57 -12.35 -17.22
CA ALA A 201 -16.74 -11.63 -18.17
C ALA A 201 -15.24 -11.68 -17.79
N TYR A 202 -14.94 -11.53 -16.49
CA TYR A 202 -13.58 -11.64 -15.99
C TYR A 202 -13.02 -13.08 -16.13
N ILE A 203 -13.79 -14.09 -15.76
CA ILE A 203 -13.39 -15.51 -15.84
C ILE A 203 -13.13 -15.93 -17.29
N GLN A 204 -13.94 -15.44 -18.24
CA GLN A 204 -13.68 -15.67 -19.67
C GLN A 204 -12.33 -15.10 -20.08
N LYS A 205 -12.03 -13.88 -19.68
CA LYS A 205 -10.75 -13.24 -19.99
C LYS A 205 -9.56 -13.93 -19.32
N LEU A 206 -9.74 -14.39 -18.08
CA LEU A 206 -8.73 -15.19 -17.38
C LEU A 206 -8.45 -16.50 -18.15
N GLY A 207 -9.51 -17.17 -18.62
CA GLY A 207 -9.39 -18.38 -19.45
C GLY A 207 -8.62 -18.13 -20.75
N GLU A 208 -8.92 -17.02 -21.45
CA GLU A 208 -8.20 -16.62 -22.67
C GLU A 208 -6.69 -16.46 -22.43
N VAL A 209 -6.29 -15.72 -21.37
CA VAL A 209 -4.87 -15.47 -21.10
C VAL A 209 -4.14 -16.67 -20.49
N ALA A 210 -4.86 -17.58 -19.84
CA ALA A 210 -4.32 -18.82 -19.30
C ALA A 210 -4.31 -19.98 -20.33
N GLY A 211 -5.04 -19.84 -21.45
CA GLY A 211 -5.22 -20.92 -22.43
C GLY A 211 -6.09 -22.08 -21.92
N VAL A 212 -7.01 -21.81 -20.99
CA VAL A 212 -7.89 -22.79 -20.33
C VAL A 212 -9.36 -22.41 -20.56
N GLU A 213 -10.19 -23.34 -21.02
CA GLU A 213 -11.64 -23.15 -21.02
C GLU A 213 -12.21 -23.37 -19.63
N ILE A 214 -12.53 -22.30 -18.92
CA ILE A 214 -12.96 -22.34 -17.52
C ILE A 214 -14.48 -22.65 -17.47
N LYS A 215 -14.83 -23.92 -17.25
CA LYS A 215 -16.22 -24.41 -17.08
C LYS A 215 -16.50 -24.89 -15.67
N THR A 216 -15.48 -25.28 -14.94
CA THR A 216 -15.58 -25.88 -13.60
C THR A 216 -14.70 -25.10 -12.60
N TYR A 217 -14.97 -25.29 -11.32
CA TYR A 217 -14.11 -24.76 -10.28
C TYR A 217 -12.65 -25.22 -10.43
N ALA A 218 -12.45 -26.50 -10.74
CA ALA A 218 -11.12 -27.05 -11.00
C ALA A 218 -10.39 -26.33 -12.16
N ASN A 219 -11.12 -25.99 -13.25
CA ASN A 219 -10.52 -25.21 -14.34
C ASN A 219 -10.19 -23.77 -13.92
N LEU A 220 -10.96 -23.16 -13.02
CA LEU A 220 -10.60 -21.86 -12.44
C LEU A 220 -9.27 -21.94 -11.70
N ILE A 221 -9.13 -22.94 -10.82
CA ILE A 221 -7.90 -23.13 -10.03
C ILE A 221 -6.71 -23.46 -10.95
N GLU A 222 -6.89 -24.27 -11.98
CA GLU A 222 -5.88 -24.53 -13.01
C GLU A 222 -5.44 -23.23 -13.73
N ALA A 223 -6.38 -22.42 -14.18
CA ALA A 223 -6.08 -21.16 -14.86
C ALA A 223 -5.34 -20.17 -13.93
N LEU A 224 -5.75 -20.07 -12.67
CA LEU A 224 -5.07 -19.26 -11.66
C LEU A 224 -3.66 -19.78 -11.39
N GLN A 225 -3.44 -21.08 -11.30
CA GLN A 225 -2.11 -21.67 -11.11
C GLN A 225 -1.18 -21.36 -12.29
N ILE A 226 -1.65 -21.48 -13.54
CA ILE A 226 -0.87 -21.12 -14.73
C ILE A 226 -0.45 -19.64 -14.67
N ARG A 227 -1.37 -18.77 -14.31
CA ARG A 227 -1.06 -17.34 -14.19
C ARG A 227 -0.15 -17.03 -13.00
N HIS A 228 -0.32 -17.73 -11.88
CA HIS A 228 0.56 -17.59 -10.71
C HIS A 228 2.00 -18.03 -11.04
N ASP A 229 2.18 -19.11 -11.79
CA ASP A 229 3.48 -19.54 -12.29
C ASP A 229 4.10 -18.50 -13.24
N PHE A 230 3.30 -17.94 -14.14
CA PHE A 230 3.73 -16.85 -15.02
C PHE A 230 4.21 -15.61 -14.22
N PHE A 231 3.53 -15.23 -13.14
CA PHE A 231 3.97 -14.16 -12.26
C PHE A 231 5.29 -14.50 -11.57
N ALA A 232 5.45 -15.74 -11.11
CA ALA A 232 6.70 -16.23 -10.50
C ALA A 232 7.89 -16.11 -11.47
N GLU A 233 7.72 -16.50 -12.72
CA GLU A 233 8.72 -16.38 -13.80
C GLU A 233 9.08 -14.92 -14.08
N ASN A 234 8.14 -14.00 -13.86
CA ASN A 234 8.37 -12.56 -13.99
C ASN A 234 8.89 -11.88 -12.71
N GLY A 235 9.26 -12.66 -11.70
CA GLY A 235 9.96 -12.17 -10.50
C GLY A 235 9.05 -11.80 -9.34
N CYS A 236 7.75 -12.11 -9.41
CA CYS A 236 6.83 -11.93 -8.30
C CYS A 236 7.33 -12.64 -7.02
N ARG A 237 7.18 -11.99 -5.87
CA ARG A 237 7.58 -12.49 -4.54
C ARG A 237 6.46 -12.40 -3.52
N LEU A 238 5.34 -11.79 -3.87
CA LEU A 238 4.27 -11.50 -2.94
C LEU A 238 2.90 -11.47 -3.62
N ALA A 239 1.88 -11.79 -2.83
CA ALA A 239 0.48 -11.61 -3.17
C ALA A 239 -0.12 -10.49 -2.34
N ASP A 240 -1.20 -9.90 -2.83
CA ASP A 240 -1.97 -8.87 -2.15
C ASP A 240 -3.47 -9.13 -2.35
N HIS A 241 -4.25 -8.95 -1.29
CA HIS A 241 -5.68 -9.18 -1.27
C HIS A 241 -6.38 -8.02 -0.56
N GLY A 242 -7.35 -7.40 -1.23
CA GLY A 242 -8.24 -6.39 -0.65
C GLY A 242 -9.60 -7.01 -0.29
N VAL A 243 -9.88 -7.16 1.00
CA VAL A 243 -11.15 -7.73 1.48
C VAL A 243 -11.88 -6.73 2.38
N ALA A 244 -13.19 -6.58 2.21
CA ALA A 244 -13.97 -5.68 3.07
C ALA A 244 -14.05 -6.23 4.50
N SER A 245 -14.66 -7.39 4.65
CA SER A 245 -14.59 -8.23 5.86
C SER A 245 -13.69 -9.42 5.57
N PHE A 246 -12.99 -9.92 6.58
CA PHE A 246 -12.16 -11.12 6.39
C PHE A 246 -13.11 -12.32 6.22
N PRO A 247 -13.14 -12.98 5.03
CA PRO A 247 -14.14 -14.00 4.77
C PRO A 247 -13.70 -15.35 5.32
N TYR A 248 -14.61 -16.02 6.03
CA TYR A 248 -14.45 -17.44 6.31
C TYR A 248 -15.81 -18.11 6.49
N ALA A 249 -16.14 -19.02 5.57
CA ALA A 249 -17.22 -19.98 5.70
C ALA A 249 -16.77 -21.34 5.19
N PRO A 250 -16.94 -22.44 5.99
CA PRO A 250 -16.54 -23.77 5.53
C PRO A 250 -17.22 -24.11 4.20
N CYS A 251 -16.42 -24.63 3.26
CA CYS A 251 -16.89 -25.00 1.92
C CYS A 251 -16.20 -26.30 1.51
N THR A 252 -16.99 -27.32 1.13
CA THR A 252 -16.44 -28.53 0.53
C THR A 252 -16.11 -28.30 -0.94
N GLU A 253 -15.33 -29.20 -1.54
CA GLU A 253 -15.01 -29.12 -2.97
C GLU A 253 -16.29 -29.24 -3.83
N GLU A 254 -17.24 -30.12 -3.44
CA GLU A 254 -18.52 -30.28 -4.13
C GLU A 254 -19.38 -28.99 -4.01
N GLU A 255 -19.40 -28.36 -2.84
CA GLU A 255 -20.09 -27.08 -2.67
C GLU A 255 -19.44 -26.01 -3.55
N ALA A 256 -18.12 -25.87 -3.54
CA ALA A 256 -17.40 -24.89 -4.37
C ALA A 256 -17.69 -25.09 -5.86
N GLN A 257 -17.67 -26.35 -6.33
CA GLN A 257 -18.01 -26.69 -7.70
C GLN A 257 -19.46 -26.30 -8.05
N SER A 258 -20.42 -26.59 -7.16
CA SER A 258 -21.83 -26.25 -7.36
C SER A 258 -22.08 -24.76 -7.38
N LEU A 259 -21.49 -24.02 -6.42
CA LEU A 259 -21.62 -22.57 -6.31
C LEU A 259 -20.96 -21.86 -7.50
N PHE A 260 -19.79 -22.32 -7.91
CA PHE A 260 -19.11 -21.79 -9.10
C PHE A 260 -19.98 -21.98 -10.37
N ALA A 261 -20.57 -23.17 -10.57
CA ALA A 261 -21.45 -23.42 -11.69
C ALA A 261 -22.70 -22.51 -11.71
N GLN A 262 -23.26 -22.20 -10.52
CA GLN A 262 -24.39 -21.27 -10.40
C GLN A 262 -23.99 -19.86 -10.84
N VAL A 263 -22.85 -19.33 -10.33
CA VAL A 263 -22.36 -17.99 -10.74
C VAL A 263 -22.09 -17.94 -12.25
N MET A 264 -21.44 -18.98 -12.80
CA MET A 264 -21.14 -19.05 -14.22
C MET A 264 -22.39 -19.15 -15.11
N SER A 265 -23.52 -19.64 -14.56
CA SER A 265 -24.82 -19.60 -15.23
C SER A 265 -25.59 -18.29 -15.10
N GLY A 266 -25.01 -17.29 -14.41
CA GLY A 266 -25.62 -15.98 -14.21
C GLY A 266 -26.47 -15.85 -12.95
N VAL A 267 -26.43 -16.84 -12.04
CA VAL A 267 -27.18 -16.79 -10.77
C VAL A 267 -26.43 -15.94 -9.74
N THR A 268 -27.11 -14.96 -9.15
CA THR A 268 -26.60 -14.21 -8.00
C THR A 268 -26.70 -15.10 -6.76
N LEU A 269 -25.57 -15.38 -6.12
CA LEU A 269 -25.52 -16.19 -4.91
C LEU A 269 -26.11 -15.43 -3.69
N ALA A 270 -26.66 -16.17 -2.74
CA ALA A 270 -26.89 -15.63 -1.40
C ALA A 270 -25.55 -15.22 -0.76
N ALA A 271 -25.58 -14.24 0.17
CA ALA A 271 -24.35 -13.73 0.79
C ALA A 271 -23.52 -14.84 1.46
N SER A 272 -24.17 -15.77 2.16
CA SER A 272 -23.50 -16.93 2.78
C SER A 272 -22.82 -17.87 1.77
N ASP A 273 -23.44 -18.06 0.61
CA ASP A 273 -22.91 -18.93 -0.43
C ASP A 273 -21.76 -18.25 -1.19
N ALA A 274 -21.88 -16.94 -1.40
CA ALA A 274 -20.78 -16.14 -1.95
C ALA A 274 -19.57 -16.16 -1.00
N GLU A 275 -19.77 -16.08 0.32
CA GLU A 275 -18.68 -16.18 1.30
C GLU A 275 -18.01 -17.55 1.30
N LYS A 276 -18.78 -18.65 1.18
CA LYS A 276 -18.24 -20.00 1.02
C LYS A 276 -17.32 -20.09 -0.22
N LEU A 277 -17.80 -19.67 -1.38
CA LEU A 277 -17.03 -19.74 -2.61
C LEU A 277 -15.77 -18.85 -2.55
N LYS A 278 -15.87 -17.65 -2.00
CA LYS A 278 -14.71 -16.79 -1.73
C LYS A 278 -13.68 -17.46 -0.83
N THR A 279 -14.14 -18.07 0.25
CA THR A 279 -13.26 -18.78 1.20
C THR A 279 -12.50 -19.89 0.50
N ALA A 280 -13.19 -20.71 -0.30
CA ALA A 280 -12.56 -21.79 -1.07
C ALA A 280 -11.47 -21.24 -2.00
N ILE A 281 -11.77 -20.21 -2.80
CA ILE A 281 -10.82 -19.60 -3.73
C ILE A 281 -9.62 -19.01 -2.98
N LEU A 282 -9.84 -18.27 -1.88
CA LEU A 282 -8.75 -17.66 -1.11
C LEU A 282 -7.85 -18.69 -0.44
N LEU A 283 -8.39 -19.82 0.05
CA LEU A 283 -7.59 -20.91 0.59
C LEU A 283 -6.70 -21.57 -0.48
N ASP A 284 -7.23 -21.78 -1.69
CA ASP A 284 -6.44 -22.32 -2.80
C ASP A 284 -5.33 -21.34 -3.23
N LEU A 285 -5.65 -20.05 -3.33
CA LEU A 285 -4.64 -19.01 -3.60
C LEU A 285 -3.56 -18.93 -2.49
N ALA A 286 -3.94 -19.08 -1.23
CA ALA A 286 -2.99 -19.09 -0.11
C ALA A 286 -2.06 -20.33 -0.17
N ARG A 287 -2.57 -21.49 -0.56
CA ARG A 287 -1.75 -22.69 -0.81
C ARG A 287 -0.76 -22.48 -1.96
N MET A 288 -1.19 -21.81 -3.06
CA MET A 288 -0.29 -21.45 -4.17
C MET A 288 0.81 -20.52 -3.70
N ASN A 289 0.48 -19.49 -2.91
CA ASN A 289 1.45 -18.55 -2.33
C ASN A 289 2.48 -19.27 -1.44
N HIS A 290 2.02 -20.18 -0.57
CA HIS A 290 2.90 -20.98 0.27
C HIS A 290 3.85 -21.86 -0.57
N ALA A 291 3.34 -22.55 -1.60
CA ALA A 291 4.13 -23.42 -2.48
C ALA A 291 5.27 -22.66 -3.19
N LYS A 292 5.10 -21.37 -3.48
CA LYS A 292 6.14 -20.50 -4.06
C LYS A 292 7.02 -19.82 -3.00
N GLY A 293 6.70 -19.95 -1.71
CA GLY A 293 7.39 -19.23 -0.63
C GLY A 293 7.15 -17.72 -0.69
N TRP A 294 6.04 -17.29 -1.29
CA TRP A 294 5.68 -15.88 -1.37
C TRP A 294 5.15 -15.37 -0.04
N VAL A 295 5.24 -14.05 0.16
CA VAL A 295 4.55 -13.33 1.22
C VAL A 295 3.14 -13.01 0.73
N GLN A 296 2.13 -13.24 1.54
CA GLN A 296 0.76 -12.79 1.24
C GLN A 296 0.39 -11.60 2.12
N GLN A 297 -0.27 -10.62 1.53
CA GLN A 297 -0.75 -9.42 2.18
C GLN A 297 -2.27 -9.40 2.17
N PHE A 298 -2.89 -9.10 3.31
CA PHE A 298 -4.34 -8.94 3.41
C PHE A 298 -4.67 -7.55 3.92
N HIS A 299 -5.28 -6.74 3.07
CA HIS A 299 -5.84 -5.43 3.39
C HIS A 299 -7.32 -5.57 3.68
N TYR A 300 -7.75 -5.39 4.94
CA TYR A 300 -9.15 -5.57 5.33
C TYR A 300 -9.73 -4.35 6.07
N GLY A 301 -11.06 -4.25 6.08
CA GLY A 301 -11.78 -3.27 6.85
C GLY A 301 -12.25 -2.04 6.07
N ALA A 302 -12.09 -2.00 4.75
CA ALA A 302 -12.56 -0.88 3.94
C ALA A 302 -14.04 -1.06 3.54
N LEU A 303 -14.90 -0.09 3.91
CA LEU A 303 -16.24 0.03 3.38
C LEU A 303 -16.20 0.96 2.17
N ARG A 304 -16.28 0.35 0.98
CA ARG A 304 -16.02 1.04 -0.29
C ARG A 304 -17.27 1.64 -0.92
N ASN A 305 -17.07 2.74 -1.65
CA ASN A 305 -18.07 3.36 -2.54
C ASN A 305 -19.40 3.69 -1.83
N VAL A 306 -19.32 4.20 -0.59
CA VAL A 306 -20.50 4.47 0.25
C VAL A 306 -21.43 5.53 -0.34
N ASN A 307 -20.97 6.36 -1.28
CA ASN A 307 -21.78 7.34 -1.99
C ASN A 307 -22.18 6.80 -3.37
N SER A 308 -23.30 6.11 -3.47
CA SER A 308 -23.78 5.48 -4.70
C SER A 308 -24.00 6.47 -5.86
N ARG A 309 -24.35 7.74 -5.59
CA ARG A 309 -24.48 8.77 -6.61
C ARG A 309 -23.13 9.10 -7.23
N MET A 310 -22.10 9.26 -6.40
CA MET A 310 -20.75 9.57 -6.88
C MET A 310 -20.09 8.34 -7.54
N MET A 311 -20.35 7.14 -7.06
CA MET A 311 -19.93 5.90 -7.71
C MET A 311 -20.48 5.79 -9.14
N ARG A 312 -21.77 6.15 -9.36
CA ARG A 312 -22.34 6.17 -10.73
C ARG A 312 -21.74 7.27 -11.61
N ARG A 313 -21.33 8.40 -11.01
CA ARG A 313 -20.80 9.56 -11.74
C ARG A 313 -19.31 9.44 -12.08
N LEU A 314 -18.50 8.96 -11.14
CA LEU A 314 -17.03 9.03 -11.20
C LEU A 314 -16.37 7.65 -11.22
N GLY A 315 -17.09 6.59 -10.89
CA GLY A 315 -16.53 5.25 -10.73
C GLY A 315 -15.90 5.00 -9.36
N PRO A 316 -15.25 3.83 -9.20
CA PRO A 316 -14.57 3.45 -7.97
C PRO A 316 -13.27 4.25 -7.74
N ASP A 317 -12.70 4.12 -6.55
CA ASP A 317 -11.40 4.68 -6.15
C ASP A 317 -11.29 6.21 -6.30
N THR A 318 -12.41 6.92 -6.17
CA THR A 318 -12.48 8.38 -6.31
C THR A 318 -12.64 9.12 -4.98
N GLY A 319 -12.37 8.45 -3.83
CA GLY A 319 -12.32 9.07 -2.51
C GLY A 319 -13.64 9.02 -1.72
N PHE A 320 -14.53 8.08 -2.03
CA PHE A 320 -15.82 7.89 -1.35
C PHE A 320 -15.88 6.59 -0.54
N ASP A 321 -14.74 6.20 0.02
CA ASP A 321 -14.58 5.05 0.90
C ASP A 321 -14.46 5.48 2.35
N THR A 322 -14.70 4.58 3.29
CA THR A 322 -14.58 4.84 4.72
C THR A 322 -14.08 3.61 5.48
N ILE A 323 -13.66 3.81 6.72
CA ILE A 323 -13.38 2.74 7.66
C ILE A 323 -14.68 1.96 7.91
N GLY A 324 -14.61 0.64 7.72
CA GLY A 324 -15.69 -0.28 8.08
C GLY A 324 -15.55 -0.75 9.53
N ASP A 325 -16.67 -1.16 10.10
CA ASP A 325 -16.75 -1.76 11.42
C ASP A 325 -17.22 -3.22 11.28
N TYR A 326 -16.25 -4.10 11.00
CA TYR A 326 -16.48 -5.51 10.73
C TYR A 326 -15.90 -6.38 11.84
N SER A 327 -16.63 -7.42 12.25
CA SER A 327 -16.12 -8.44 13.16
C SER A 327 -15.27 -9.45 12.36
N CYS A 328 -13.96 -9.25 12.33
CA CYS A 328 -13.04 -10.06 11.50
C CYS A 328 -12.21 -11.09 12.31
N ALA A 329 -12.14 -10.96 13.62
CA ALA A 329 -11.17 -11.72 14.43
C ALA A 329 -11.37 -13.24 14.35
N GLU A 330 -12.59 -13.73 14.51
CA GLU A 330 -12.90 -15.17 14.49
C GLU A 330 -12.69 -15.79 13.09
N ALA A 331 -13.17 -15.09 12.06
CA ALA A 331 -13.00 -15.53 10.68
C ALA A 331 -11.53 -15.60 10.27
N MET A 332 -10.75 -14.56 10.63
CA MET A 332 -9.31 -14.52 10.37
C MET A 332 -8.58 -15.64 11.11
N ALA A 333 -8.86 -15.83 12.41
CA ALA A 333 -8.25 -16.90 13.21
C ALA A 333 -8.50 -18.26 12.55
N THR A 334 -9.74 -18.52 12.13
CA THR A 334 -10.11 -19.80 11.52
C THR A 334 -9.45 -19.99 10.14
N PHE A 335 -9.39 -18.94 9.32
CA PHE A 335 -8.72 -18.99 8.02
C PHE A 335 -7.23 -19.32 8.16
N LEU A 336 -6.53 -18.65 9.08
CA LEU A 336 -5.11 -18.89 9.35
C LEU A 336 -4.89 -20.29 9.93
N ASP A 337 -5.77 -20.75 10.84
CA ASP A 337 -5.70 -22.07 11.46
C ASP A 337 -5.88 -23.22 10.45
N VAL A 338 -6.77 -23.07 9.49
CA VAL A 338 -6.93 -24.07 8.42
C VAL A 338 -5.61 -24.26 7.65
N LEU A 339 -4.98 -23.16 7.25
CA LEU A 339 -3.70 -23.21 6.53
C LEU A 339 -2.56 -23.72 7.41
N GLU A 340 -2.53 -23.35 8.68
CA GLU A 340 -1.50 -23.80 9.63
C GLU A 340 -1.62 -25.30 9.90
N ARG A 341 -2.82 -25.84 10.12
CA ARG A 341 -3.05 -27.28 10.30
C ARG A 341 -2.60 -28.11 9.09
N GLU A 342 -2.67 -27.54 7.89
CA GLU A 342 -2.20 -28.16 6.65
C GLU A 342 -0.69 -27.93 6.43
N SER A 343 -0.02 -27.15 7.27
CA SER A 343 1.35 -26.68 7.06
C SER A 343 1.52 -25.86 5.78
N HIS A 344 0.47 -25.14 5.37
CA HIS A 344 0.43 -24.30 4.18
C HIS A 344 0.31 -22.79 4.49
N LEU A 345 0.44 -22.38 5.77
CA LEU A 345 0.42 -20.96 6.11
C LEU A 345 1.70 -20.27 5.64
N ALA A 346 1.59 -19.44 4.63
CA ALA A 346 2.67 -18.61 4.12
C ALA A 346 3.01 -17.46 5.09
N LYS A 347 4.19 -16.85 4.92
CA LYS A 347 4.48 -15.55 5.53
C LYS A 347 3.36 -14.58 5.18
N SER A 348 2.79 -13.90 6.17
CA SER A 348 1.60 -13.07 5.97
C SER A 348 1.73 -11.71 6.64
N ILE A 349 1.24 -10.67 5.97
CA ILE A 349 1.11 -9.32 6.52
C ILE A 349 -0.37 -8.97 6.55
N LEU A 350 -0.87 -8.58 7.72
CA LEU A 350 -2.27 -8.26 7.95
C LEU A 350 -2.41 -6.75 8.21
N TYR A 351 -3.18 -6.06 7.37
CA TYR A 351 -3.42 -4.63 7.46
C TYR A 351 -4.88 -4.36 7.83
N ASN A 352 -5.11 -3.82 9.01
CA ASN A 352 -6.43 -3.34 9.42
C ASN A 352 -6.63 -1.86 9.02
N LEU A 353 -7.81 -1.54 8.51
CA LEU A 353 -8.17 -0.14 8.28
C LEU A 353 -8.81 0.50 9.52
N ASN A 354 -9.50 -0.29 10.34
CA ASN A 354 -10.09 0.19 11.58
C ASN A 354 -9.04 0.15 12.71
N PRO A 355 -8.60 1.31 13.27
CA PRO A 355 -7.58 1.33 14.31
C PRO A 355 -8.05 0.68 15.64
N THR A 356 -9.36 0.47 15.84
CA THR A 356 -9.87 -0.27 17.00
C THR A 356 -9.44 -1.73 16.99
N ASP A 357 -9.04 -2.25 15.84
CA ASP A 357 -8.58 -3.63 15.66
C ASP A 357 -7.13 -3.83 16.08
N ASN A 358 -6.34 -2.77 16.26
CA ASN A 358 -4.90 -2.85 16.51
C ASN A 358 -4.54 -3.84 17.63
N ALA A 359 -5.24 -3.79 18.75
CA ALA A 359 -4.90 -4.61 19.92
C ALA A 359 -5.15 -6.12 19.68
N TRP A 360 -6.31 -6.47 19.11
CA TRP A 360 -6.60 -7.88 18.84
C TRP A 360 -5.75 -8.42 17.68
N LEU A 361 -5.47 -7.59 16.66
CA LEU A 361 -4.62 -8.00 15.55
C LEU A 361 -3.18 -8.25 16.01
N ALA A 362 -2.63 -7.39 16.87
CA ALA A 362 -1.30 -7.56 17.45
C ALA A 362 -1.19 -8.86 18.29
N THR A 363 -2.28 -9.29 18.96
CA THR A 363 -2.30 -10.60 19.65
C THR A 363 -2.52 -11.75 18.66
N MET A 364 -3.31 -11.57 17.60
CA MET A 364 -3.57 -12.58 16.58
C MET A 364 -2.30 -13.08 15.91
N ILE A 365 -1.43 -12.16 15.50
CA ILE A 365 -0.18 -12.52 14.82
C ILE A 365 0.73 -13.39 15.68
N GLY A 366 0.65 -13.26 17.01
CA GLY A 366 1.44 -14.06 17.96
C GLY A 366 1.07 -15.55 17.96
N ASN A 367 -0.17 -15.90 17.58
CA ASN A 367 -0.67 -17.27 17.60
C ASN A 367 -0.11 -18.14 16.47
N PHE A 368 0.42 -17.54 15.42
CA PHE A 368 0.87 -18.22 14.21
C PHE A 368 2.37 -18.02 13.93
N GLN A 369 3.16 -17.67 14.94
CA GLN A 369 4.62 -17.67 14.88
C GLN A 369 5.12 -19.08 15.16
N ASP A 370 5.77 -19.73 14.19
CA ASP A 370 6.22 -21.14 14.30
C ASP A 370 7.74 -21.30 14.45
N GLY A 371 8.48 -20.19 14.46
CA GLY A 371 9.94 -20.19 14.56
C GLY A 371 10.68 -20.45 13.25
N SER A 372 10.00 -20.71 12.16
CA SER A 372 10.63 -20.92 10.84
C SER A 372 11.25 -19.65 10.25
N GLU A 373 10.60 -18.50 10.45
CA GLU A 373 11.07 -17.19 9.99
C GLU A 373 10.80 -16.14 11.09
N PRO A 374 11.75 -15.25 11.40
CA PRO A 374 11.52 -14.18 12.36
C PRO A 374 10.37 -13.27 11.92
N GLY A 375 9.29 -13.20 12.70
CA GLY A 375 8.11 -12.42 12.36
C GLY A 375 7.36 -12.98 11.14
N LYS A 376 7.17 -14.30 11.06
CA LYS A 376 6.43 -14.99 9.99
C LYS A 376 5.10 -14.30 9.68
N ILE A 377 4.35 -13.96 10.71
CA ILE A 377 3.11 -13.20 10.60
C ILE A 377 3.35 -11.78 11.12
N GLN A 378 3.06 -10.79 10.30
CA GLN A 378 3.28 -9.36 10.56
C GLN A 378 1.94 -8.63 10.76
N MET A 379 1.95 -7.66 11.67
CA MET A 379 0.97 -6.58 11.62
C MET A 379 1.51 -5.52 10.67
N GLY A 380 0.75 -5.18 9.63
CA GLY A 380 1.15 -4.19 8.63
C GLY A 380 1.30 -2.78 9.20
N SER A 381 1.94 -1.89 8.45
CA SER A 381 2.03 -0.47 8.80
C SER A 381 0.66 0.19 8.86
N GLY A 382 0.55 1.34 9.52
CA GLY A 382 -0.66 2.17 9.45
C GLY A 382 -1.05 2.37 8.00
N TRP A 383 -2.21 1.81 7.61
CA TRP A 383 -2.66 1.75 6.22
C TRP A 383 -3.74 2.79 5.95
N TRP A 384 -3.71 3.41 4.76
CA TRP A 384 -4.67 4.38 4.24
C TRP A 384 -4.98 5.51 5.23
N PHE A 385 -6.15 5.51 5.92
CA PHE A 385 -6.52 6.55 6.88
C PHE A 385 -5.65 6.59 8.15
N ASN A 386 -4.79 5.59 8.35
CA ASN A 386 -3.89 5.46 9.51
C ASN A 386 -2.41 5.72 9.15
N ASP A 387 -2.09 6.13 7.91
CA ASP A 387 -0.73 6.42 7.46
C ASP A 387 -0.25 7.83 7.88
N GLN A 388 -0.62 8.27 9.06
CA GLN A 388 -0.33 9.55 9.68
C GLN A 388 0.22 9.34 11.11
N ILE A 389 0.71 10.40 11.78
CA ILE A 389 1.44 10.29 13.05
C ILE A 389 0.71 9.42 14.06
N ASP A 390 -0.55 9.77 14.40
CA ASP A 390 -1.30 9.08 15.44
C ASP A 390 -1.56 7.60 15.07
N GLY A 391 -1.91 7.33 13.82
CA GLY A 391 -2.14 5.97 13.32
C GLY A 391 -0.87 5.12 13.28
N MET A 392 0.27 5.69 12.86
CA MET A 392 1.56 5.02 12.88
C MET A 392 2.02 4.71 14.30
N GLU A 393 1.91 5.69 15.22
CA GLU A 393 2.27 5.49 16.62
C GLU A 393 1.37 4.44 17.30
N GLN A 394 0.05 4.47 17.05
CA GLN A 394 -0.88 3.49 17.59
C GLN A 394 -0.58 2.07 17.09
N GLN A 395 -0.28 1.93 15.79
CA GLN A 395 0.09 0.64 15.21
C GLN A 395 1.40 0.11 15.82
N MET A 396 2.47 0.93 15.86
CA MET A 396 3.75 0.54 16.42
C MET A 396 3.66 0.25 17.92
N ASN A 397 2.88 1.00 18.67
CA ASN A 397 2.63 0.75 20.10
C ASN A 397 1.89 -0.59 20.30
N ALA A 398 0.82 -0.86 19.56
CA ALA A 398 0.11 -2.13 19.64
C ALA A 398 1.04 -3.32 19.34
N LEU A 399 1.83 -3.22 18.25
CA LEU A 399 2.79 -4.25 17.85
C LEU A 399 3.87 -4.45 18.92
N SER A 400 4.47 -3.38 19.45
CA SER A 400 5.57 -3.48 20.43
C SER A 400 5.12 -4.06 21.78
N LEU A 401 3.87 -3.80 22.17
CA LEU A 401 3.33 -4.28 23.45
C LEU A 401 2.93 -5.77 23.41
N GLN A 402 2.64 -6.33 22.25
CA GLN A 402 2.15 -7.70 22.10
C GLN A 402 3.07 -8.60 21.26
N GLY A 403 4.01 -8.00 20.51
CA GLY A 403 4.92 -8.70 19.62
C GLY A 403 6.34 -8.12 19.67
N LEU A 404 7.03 -8.15 18.54
CA LEU A 404 8.41 -7.66 18.41
C LEU A 404 8.50 -6.57 17.33
N LEU A 405 8.45 -5.30 17.75
CA LEU A 405 8.64 -4.17 16.84
C LEU A 405 9.96 -4.28 16.06
N SER A 406 11.02 -4.84 16.65
CA SER A 406 12.32 -5.05 16.00
C SER A 406 12.26 -5.95 14.75
N ARG A 407 11.18 -6.71 14.56
CA ARG A 407 10.97 -7.59 13.41
C ARG A 407 9.99 -7.01 12.38
N PHE A 408 9.50 -5.81 12.63
CA PHE A 408 8.57 -5.12 11.74
C PHE A 408 9.22 -4.83 10.37
N VAL A 409 8.49 -5.07 9.29
CA VAL A 409 8.97 -4.89 7.90
C VAL A 409 8.90 -3.44 7.41
N GLY A 410 8.44 -2.52 8.27
CA GLY A 410 8.45 -1.08 8.01
C GLY A 410 7.31 -0.59 7.13
N MET A 411 7.53 0.59 6.52
CA MET A 411 6.56 1.37 5.76
C MET A 411 6.51 0.95 4.28
N LEU A 412 5.38 1.21 3.67
CA LEU A 412 5.09 1.17 2.24
C LEU A 412 4.36 2.47 1.85
N THR A 413 4.30 2.83 0.57
CA THR A 413 3.63 4.07 0.16
C THR A 413 2.13 3.91 -0.09
N ASP A 414 1.70 2.78 -0.56
CA ASP A 414 0.32 2.56 -1.07
C ASP A 414 -0.12 3.68 -2.04
N SER A 415 0.77 4.18 -2.86
CA SER A 415 0.56 5.40 -3.65
C SER A 415 0.66 5.18 -5.16
N ARG A 416 -0.05 6.06 -5.89
CA ARG A 416 0.03 6.18 -7.34
C ARG A 416 1.00 7.28 -7.80
N SER A 417 1.56 8.07 -6.88
CA SER A 417 2.40 9.23 -7.22
C SER A 417 3.88 8.97 -6.99
N PHE A 418 4.70 9.31 -7.98
CA PHE A 418 6.17 9.21 -7.93
C PHE A 418 6.84 10.18 -6.95
N VAL A 419 6.09 11.11 -6.36
CA VAL A 419 6.59 11.99 -5.30
C VAL A 419 6.04 11.64 -3.92
N SER A 420 5.46 10.46 -3.74
CA SER A 420 4.96 9.99 -2.42
C SER A 420 6.01 9.29 -1.56
N TYR A 421 7.22 9.06 -2.05
CA TYR A 421 8.31 8.46 -1.28
C TYR A 421 8.67 9.20 0.02
N PRO A 422 8.43 10.52 0.19
CA PRO A 422 8.54 11.19 1.48
C PRO A 422 7.67 10.61 2.59
N ARG A 423 6.69 9.75 2.28
CA ARG A 423 5.97 8.98 3.30
C ARG A 423 6.90 8.02 4.06
N HIS A 424 7.93 7.46 3.41
CA HIS A 424 8.99 6.71 4.09
C HIS A 424 9.79 7.61 5.03
N GLU A 425 10.18 8.82 4.60
CA GLU A 425 10.84 9.78 5.48
C GLU A 425 9.96 10.15 6.67
N TYR A 426 8.68 10.39 6.44
CA TYR A 426 7.70 10.71 7.47
C TYR A 426 7.58 9.60 8.51
N PHE A 427 7.41 8.36 8.07
CA PHE A 427 7.40 7.19 8.95
C PHE A 427 8.70 7.06 9.75
N ARG A 428 9.87 7.19 9.10
CA ARG A 428 11.19 7.08 9.74
C ARG A 428 11.35 8.13 10.84
N ARG A 429 10.83 9.34 10.64
CA ARG A 429 10.84 10.40 11.67
C ARG A 429 9.93 10.05 12.84
N VAL A 430 8.74 9.54 12.60
CA VAL A 430 7.83 9.10 13.66
C VAL A 430 8.44 7.95 14.46
N LEU A 431 9.02 6.95 13.79
CA LEU A 431 9.71 5.83 14.43
C LEU A 431 10.87 6.31 15.31
N CYS A 432 11.75 7.15 14.77
CA CYS A 432 12.92 7.66 15.50
C CYS A 432 12.49 8.53 16.69
N ASN A 433 11.42 9.29 16.54
CA ASN A 433 10.88 10.10 17.64
C ASN A 433 10.28 9.24 18.75
N LEU A 434 9.54 8.17 18.39
CA LEU A 434 9.00 7.22 19.35
C LEU A 434 10.11 6.55 20.18
N LEU A 435 11.09 5.95 19.50
CA LEU A 435 12.20 5.24 20.17
C LEU A 435 13.15 6.19 20.90
N GLY A 436 13.42 7.36 20.33
CA GLY A 436 14.23 8.40 20.98
C GLY A 436 13.60 8.90 22.29
N ASN A 437 12.28 9.12 22.28
CA ASN A 437 11.55 9.48 23.49
C ASN A 437 11.62 8.40 24.58
N ASP A 438 11.56 7.11 24.19
CA ASP A 438 11.66 6.01 25.16
C ASP A 438 13.04 5.95 25.83
N ILE A 439 14.12 6.22 25.09
CA ILE A 439 15.46 6.34 25.64
C ILE A 439 15.57 7.55 26.57
N ASP A 440 15.13 8.72 26.11
CA ASP A 440 15.25 9.98 26.87
C ASP A 440 14.42 9.96 28.16
N ARG A 441 13.32 9.20 28.19
CA ARG A 441 12.49 8.97 29.38
C ARG A 441 12.99 7.80 30.27
N GLY A 442 14.06 7.10 29.88
CA GLY A 442 14.61 5.99 30.62
C GLY A 442 13.77 4.70 30.56
N LEU A 443 12.83 4.58 29.61
CA LEU A 443 12.09 3.36 29.33
C LEU A 443 12.97 2.33 28.61
N ILE A 444 13.94 2.79 27.84
CA ILE A 444 15.02 2.01 27.27
C ILE A 444 16.35 2.56 27.86
N PRO A 445 17.20 1.72 28.45
CA PRO A 445 18.47 2.18 28.99
C PRO A 445 19.37 2.79 27.92
N GLN A 446 20.09 3.87 28.22
CA GLN A 446 21.04 4.51 27.31
C GLN A 446 22.11 3.52 26.77
N SER A 447 22.47 2.50 27.54
CA SER A 447 23.40 1.45 27.10
C SER A 447 22.89 0.60 25.94
N GLU A 448 21.57 0.61 25.70
CA GLU A 448 20.93 -0.10 24.58
C GLU A 448 20.85 0.74 23.28
N LEU A 449 21.32 1.99 23.31
CA LEU A 449 21.28 2.86 22.11
C LEU A 449 21.85 2.17 20.86
N PRO A 450 23.02 1.48 20.88
CA PRO A 450 23.53 0.80 19.68
C PRO A 450 22.58 -0.29 19.14
N ARG A 451 21.79 -0.92 20.03
CA ARG A 451 20.79 -1.90 19.61
C ARG A 451 19.56 -1.22 18.99
N VAL A 452 19.18 -0.05 19.50
CA VAL A 452 18.08 0.74 18.92
C VAL A 452 18.47 1.31 17.57
N GLU A 453 19.72 1.74 17.39
CA GLU A 453 20.26 2.16 16.08
C GLU A 453 20.13 1.04 15.03
N ALA A 454 20.59 -0.16 15.35
CA ALA A 454 20.45 -1.34 14.49
C ALA A 454 18.96 -1.70 14.22
N MET A 455 18.11 -1.58 15.24
CA MET A 455 16.68 -1.81 15.11
C MET A 455 16.02 -0.82 14.14
N VAL A 456 16.40 0.45 14.18
CA VAL A 456 15.92 1.49 13.26
C VAL A 456 16.33 1.16 11.82
N GLU A 457 17.59 0.77 11.58
CA GLU A 457 18.07 0.37 10.26
C GLU A 457 17.34 -0.88 9.74
N ASP A 458 17.11 -1.85 10.62
CA ASP A 458 16.39 -3.08 10.30
C ASP A 458 14.93 -2.79 9.90
N ILE A 459 14.19 -1.97 10.66
CA ILE A 459 12.81 -1.61 10.36
C ILE A 459 12.72 -0.76 9.08
N CYS A 460 13.68 0.15 8.87
CA CYS A 460 13.68 1.04 7.71
C CYS A 460 14.06 0.33 6.39
N TYR A 461 14.72 -0.84 6.46
CA TYR A 461 15.25 -1.48 5.27
C TYR A 461 15.47 -3.00 5.38
N SER A 462 16.35 -3.45 6.32
CA SER A 462 16.89 -4.81 6.28
C SER A 462 15.84 -5.88 6.57
N ASN A 463 14.82 -5.60 7.40
CA ASN A 463 13.72 -6.54 7.67
C ASN A 463 12.91 -6.83 6.40
N ALA A 464 12.51 -5.79 5.65
CA ALA A 464 11.81 -5.98 4.38
C ALA A 464 12.67 -6.78 3.39
N LYS A 465 13.94 -6.41 3.23
CA LYS A 465 14.86 -7.10 2.31
C LYS A 465 14.97 -8.60 2.61
N ARG A 466 15.11 -8.98 3.89
CA ARG A 466 15.19 -10.39 4.32
C ARG A 466 13.84 -11.09 4.17
N TYR A 467 12.77 -10.45 4.63
CA TYR A 467 11.43 -11.05 4.68
C TYR A 467 10.89 -11.41 3.30
N PHE A 468 11.06 -10.51 2.32
CA PHE A 468 10.62 -10.71 0.94
C PHE A 468 11.67 -11.43 0.07
N LYS A 469 12.92 -11.59 0.55
CA LYS A 469 14.05 -12.16 -0.20
C LYS A 469 14.37 -11.37 -1.49
N PHE A 470 14.36 -10.01 -1.37
CA PHE A 470 14.68 -9.11 -2.49
C PHE A 470 16.16 -9.05 -2.84
#